data_06d2aa094b76a5cb1cb38c918e6f0fe5
#
_entry.id   06d2aa094b76a5cb1cb38c918e6f0fe5
#
_cell.length_a   1.000
_cell.length_b   1.000
_cell.length_c   1.000
_cell.angle_alpha   90.00
_cell.angle_beta   90.00
_cell.angle_gamma   90.00
#
_symmetry.space_group_name_H-M   'P 1'
#
loop_
_entity.id
_entity.type
_entity.pdbx_description
1 polymer ?
#
loop_
_entity_poly.entity_id
_entity_poly.type
_entity_poly.pdbx_seq_one_letter_code
_entity_poly.pdbx_strand_id
1 'polypeptide(L)'
;MSLEHDFDRFPGFPAGLSGDGNPERYLNADARTGPTDNGKPSFTIDQAASRLTGDQAGWGGVLGASTTVTYAFRANAPATMPSDVGGFSRFSDAQITQAELALSGWSDAANIIFRRVGSGTFGEGAYSDDASMLFSNYDTGEEGAVAFAYYPGSRGSSSRAGDVWVNNSFDYNANPSVGNYGGLTIVHEIGHAIGLGHPSDYNAEKDVSLSYGIDAEYYEDSRQYTVMSYFGGFNTGANLPGYSAAPLLDDIAAIQLEYGVNTSTRTGDTIYGFNSNAARPWFELTSNATKAQFAVWDAGGNDTFDFSGFSSNQVIELRQGYFSDVGGNRGNVAIAKGADIENAIGGSGSDSIIGNALNNQLHGGGGNDTVYGGSGNDTVTDVSGSNYLRGEEGNDSLRGGSGFDDLNGNPGNDTVFGGDGNDWVLGGKDDDVLYGEGGDDIVYGNLGSDWCDGGAGNDTIRGGQANDTLRGQAGDDWISGDRGDDTISGGSGADTFHSFGEAGIDRVTDFNRAEGDRVMLDGGTTYQITQVGADIVITMGGGGQLILVGVPQTSLTGDWILFG
;
A
#
# COMPACT_ATOMS: atom_id res chain seq x y z
N MET A 1 -15.08 22.73 -33.39
CA MET A 1 -14.23 21.54 -33.57
C MET A 1 -13.96 21.04 -32.18
N SER A 2 -14.46 19.88 -31.80
CA SER A 2 -14.39 19.36 -30.45
C SER A 2 -12.93 19.09 -30.07
N LEU A 3 -12.43 19.79 -29.07
CA LEU A 3 -11.13 19.51 -28.43
C LEU A 3 -11.29 18.36 -27.42
N GLU A 4 -11.78 17.22 -27.88
CA GLU A 4 -11.53 15.91 -27.27
C GLU A 4 -10.41 15.26 -28.05
N HIS A 5 -9.18 15.73 -27.89
CA HIS A 5 -8.03 15.00 -28.44
C HIS A 5 -6.74 15.40 -27.75
N ASP A 6 -6.06 14.35 -27.33
CA ASP A 6 -4.62 14.22 -27.10
C ASP A 6 -4.10 14.27 -25.66
N PHE A 7 -4.83 13.75 -24.67
CA PHE A 7 -4.18 13.38 -23.40
C PHE A 7 -3.50 11.98 -23.42
N ASP A 8 -3.63 11.22 -24.55
CA ASP A 8 -3.07 9.86 -24.70
C ASP A 8 -1.70 9.80 -25.39
N ARG A 9 -0.96 10.91 -25.52
CA ARG A 9 0.33 10.94 -26.25
C ARG A 9 1.47 11.57 -25.48
N PHE A 10 1.76 11.06 -24.28
CA PHE A 10 3.08 11.30 -23.70
C PHE A 10 3.85 9.98 -23.55
N PRO A 11 5.10 9.90 -24.06
CA PRO A 11 5.93 8.70 -23.92
C PRO A 11 6.51 8.67 -22.50
N GLY A 12 5.93 7.86 -21.63
CA GLY A 12 6.47 7.67 -20.29
C GLY A 12 5.61 6.95 -19.28
N PHE A 13 4.47 6.37 -19.66
CA PHE A 13 3.77 5.47 -18.77
C PHE A 13 4.66 4.26 -18.46
N PRO A 14 5.04 4.00 -17.21
CA PRO A 14 5.52 2.68 -16.89
C PRO A 14 4.33 1.72 -17.07
N ALA A 15 4.32 0.99 -18.18
CA ALA A 15 3.41 -0.12 -18.36
C ALA A 15 3.59 -1.07 -17.19
N GLY A 16 2.62 -1.14 -16.27
CA GLY A 16 2.71 -2.11 -15.21
C GLY A 16 1.88 -1.94 -13.97
N LEU A 17 0.93 -1.01 -13.89
CA LEU A 17 0.00 -0.92 -12.76
C LEU A 17 -1.44 -1.37 -13.08
N SER A 18 -1.72 -1.83 -14.28
CA SER A 18 -2.96 -2.54 -14.60
C SER A 18 -2.78 -4.04 -14.35
N GLY A 19 -3.79 -4.70 -13.81
CA GLY A 19 -3.82 -6.13 -13.53
C GLY A 19 -3.76 -7.04 -14.77
N ASP A 20 -2.89 -6.76 -15.69
CA ASP A 20 -2.72 -7.42 -16.97
C ASP A 20 -1.45 -8.26 -17.00
N GLY A 21 -1.65 -9.54 -16.73
CA GLY A 21 -0.99 -10.63 -17.43
C GLY A 21 0.53 -10.61 -17.54
N ASN A 22 1.26 -10.07 -16.55
CA ASN A 22 2.70 -10.31 -16.51
C ASN A 22 2.96 -11.68 -15.85
N PRO A 23 3.46 -12.68 -16.60
CA PRO A 23 3.53 -14.08 -16.18
C PRO A 23 4.46 -14.38 -14.99
N GLU A 24 5.02 -13.37 -14.34
CA GLU A 24 5.93 -13.52 -13.21
C GLU A 24 5.42 -12.87 -11.90
N ARG A 25 4.15 -12.47 -11.83
CA ARG A 25 3.60 -11.80 -10.65
C ARG A 25 2.72 -12.72 -9.82
N TYR A 26 2.88 -12.60 -8.48
CA TYR A 26 1.97 -13.12 -7.49
C TYR A 26 0.55 -12.55 -7.70
N LEU A 27 -0.47 -13.28 -7.26
CA LEU A 27 -1.86 -12.87 -7.38
C LEU A 27 -2.30 -12.13 -6.13
N ASN A 28 -2.70 -10.89 -6.28
CA ASN A 28 -3.41 -10.09 -5.29
C ASN A 28 -4.89 -10.49 -5.24
N ALA A 29 -5.64 -9.98 -4.25
CA ALA A 29 -7.02 -10.38 -3.99
C ALA A 29 -7.94 -10.26 -5.21
N ASP A 30 -7.79 -9.23 -6.02
CA ASP A 30 -8.58 -8.96 -7.23
C ASP A 30 -8.23 -9.91 -8.41
N ALA A 31 -6.97 -10.36 -8.47
CA ALA A 31 -6.49 -11.26 -9.52
C ALA A 31 -6.71 -12.74 -9.18
N ARG A 32 -7.03 -13.08 -7.93
CA ARG A 32 -7.31 -14.47 -7.51
C ARG A 32 -8.60 -14.97 -8.18
N THR A 33 -8.62 -16.25 -8.53
CA THR A 33 -9.61 -16.92 -9.41
C THR A 33 -9.48 -16.62 -10.90
N GLY A 34 -8.52 -15.79 -11.28
CA GLY A 34 -8.15 -15.53 -12.67
C GLY A 34 -7.29 -16.65 -13.28
N PRO A 35 -6.87 -16.46 -14.53
CA PRO A 35 -5.92 -17.36 -15.17
C PRO A 35 -4.55 -17.28 -14.47
N THR A 36 -3.91 -18.43 -14.32
CA THR A 36 -2.56 -18.56 -13.76
C THR A 36 -1.56 -19.01 -14.84
N ASP A 37 -0.31 -18.62 -14.68
CA ASP A 37 0.74 -18.87 -15.67
C ASP A 37 1.05 -20.37 -15.85
N ASN A 38 0.86 -21.14 -14.79
CA ASN A 38 1.15 -22.57 -14.75
C ASN A 38 -0.10 -23.45 -14.95
N GLY A 39 -1.26 -22.82 -15.22
CA GLY A 39 -2.53 -23.53 -15.46
C GLY A 39 -3.18 -24.15 -14.21
N LYS A 40 -2.64 -23.88 -13.00
CA LYS A 40 -3.30 -24.30 -11.76
C LYS A 40 -4.53 -23.43 -11.48
N PRO A 41 -5.60 -23.96 -10.87
CA PRO A 41 -6.69 -23.12 -10.39
C PRO A 41 -6.16 -22.12 -9.34
N SER A 42 -6.67 -20.91 -9.37
CA SER A 42 -6.42 -19.90 -8.33
C SER A 42 -7.62 -19.84 -7.40
N PHE A 43 -7.37 -19.74 -6.10
CA PHE A 43 -8.40 -19.69 -5.06
C PHE A 43 -8.50 -18.29 -4.48
N THR A 44 -9.72 -17.83 -4.18
CA THR A 44 -9.90 -16.64 -3.33
C THR A 44 -9.29 -16.89 -1.95
N ILE A 45 -9.08 -15.81 -1.19
CA ILE A 45 -8.65 -15.91 0.21
C ILE A 45 -9.59 -16.82 1.02
N ASP A 46 -10.91 -16.69 0.81
CA ASP A 46 -11.91 -17.51 1.51
C ASP A 46 -11.89 -18.99 1.09
N GLN A 47 -11.62 -19.27 -0.18
CA GLN A 47 -11.46 -20.66 -0.66
C GLN A 47 -10.19 -21.31 -0.11
N ALA A 48 -9.07 -20.58 -0.08
CA ALA A 48 -7.84 -21.04 0.51
C ALA A 48 -7.98 -21.24 2.03
N ALA A 49 -8.63 -20.32 2.74
CA ALA A 49 -8.96 -20.44 4.15
C ALA A 49 -9.80 -21.70 4.43
N SER A 50 -10.84 -21.92 3.63
CA SER A 50 -11.68 -23.13 3.75
C SER A 50 -10.90 -24.40 3.46
N ARG A 51 -9.92 -24.36 2.55
CA ARG A 51 -9.05 -25.52 2.26
C ARG A 51 -8.12 -25.82 3.43
N LEU A 52 -7.57 -24.78 4.08
CA LEU A 52 -6.69 -24.94 5.24
C LEU A 52 -7.44 -25.44 6.49
N THR A 53 -8.69 -25.02 6.71
CA THR A 53 -9.51 -25.52 7.84
C THR A 53 -10.05 -26.93 7.59
N GLY A 54 -10.32 -27.28 6.32
CA GLY A 54 -10.84 -28.59 5.94
C GLY A 54 -12.13 -28.94 6.67
N ASP A 55 -12.36 -30.26 6.85
CA ASP A 55 -13.52 -30.81 7.61
C ASP A 55 -13.22 -31.03 9.11
N GLN A 56 -12.08 -30.56 9.61
CA GLN A 56 -11.63 -30.76 10.98
C GLN A 56 -12.02 -29.53 11.80
N ALA A 57 -12.92 -29.70 12.75
CA ALA A 57 -13.17 -28.66 13.73
C ALA A 57 -11.96 -28.53 14.67
N GLY A 58 -11.52 -27.28 14.92
CA GLY A 58 -10.49 -26.96 15.91
C GLY A 58 -10.94 -27.23 17.35
N TRP A 59 -10.25 -26.68 18.31
CA TRP A 59 -10.55 -26.86 19.74
C TRP A 59 -11.95 -26.36 20.16
N GLY A 60 -12.55 -25.45 19.41
CA GLY A 60 -13.90 -24.92 19.66
C GLY A 60 -15.03 -25.87 19.30
N GLY A 61 -14.78 -26.87 18.49
CA GLY A 61 -15.77 -27.84 18.01
C GLY A 61 -16.82 -27.28 17.05
N VAL A 62 -16.86 -25.97 16.83
CA VAL A 62 -17.73 -25.24 15.89
C VAL A 62 -16.95 -24.08 15.29
N LEU A 63 -17.04 -23.93 13.97
CA LEU A 63 -16.38 -22.81 13.26
C LEU A 63 -16.84 -21.45 13.80
N GLY A 64 -15.88 -20.54 13.92
CA GLY A 64 -16.10 -19.19 14.42
C GLY A 64 -16.25 -19.05 15.94
N ALA A 65 -16.15 -20.17 16.69
CA ALA A 65 -16.32 -20.15 18.14
C ALA A 65 -14.99 -19.86 18.86
N SER A 66 -14.96 -18.80 19.64
CA SER A 66 -13.79 -18.49 20.51
C SER A 66 -13.50 -19.63 21.46
N THR A 67 -12.23 -19.89 21.74
CA THR A 67 -11.82 -20.96 22.63
C THR A 67 -10.59 -20.61 23.45
N THR A 68 -10.42 -21.30 24.58
CA THR A 68 -9.19 -21.24 25.39
C THR A 68 -8.50 -22.58 25.36
N VAL A 69 -7.24 -22.59 24.98
CA VAL A 69 -6.37 -23.78 24.95
C VAL A 69 -5.29 -23.63 26.01
N THR A 70 -5.16 -24.60 26.89
CA THR A 70 -4.02 -24.65 27.82
C THR A 70 -2.84 -25.30 27.10
N TYR A 71 -1.64 -24.73 27.27
CA TYR A 71 -0.42 -25.30 26.73
C TYR A 71 0.70 -25.36 27.75
N ALA A 72 1.63 -26.28 27.55
CA ALA A 72 2.85 -26.37 28.35
C ALA A 72 4.02 -26.96 27.54
N PHE A 73 5.22 -26.73 28.04
CA PHE A 73 6.43 -27.43 27.58
C PHE A 73 6.59 -28.67 28.44
N ARG A 74 6.67 -29.83 27.81
CA ARG A 74 6.61 -31.11 28.49
C ARG A 74 7.77 -31.29 29.47
N ALA A 75 7.44 -31.67 30.72
CA ALA A 75 8.42 -31.87 31.78
C ALA A 75 9.10 -33.24 31.71
N ASN A 76 8.37 -34.28 31.32
CA ASN A 76 8.83 -35.67 31.34
C ASN A 76 8.50 -36.38 30.02
N ALA A 77 9.30 -37.36 29.66
CA ALA A 77 8.97 -38.25 28.53
C ALA A 77 7.58 -38.91 28.79
N PRO A 78 6.69 -38.96 27.80
CA PRO A 78 5.44 -39.66 27.94
C PRO A 78 5.68 -41.17 28.14
N ALA A 79 4.76 -41.86 28.82
CA ALA A 79 4.85 -43.30 29.04
C ALA A 79 4.97 -44.11 27.72
N THR A 80 4.44 -43.58 26.65
CA THR A 80 4.56 -44.12 25.28
C THR A 80 4.90 -42.96 24.36
N MET A 81 6.09 -43.00 23.76
CA MET A 81 6.48 -42.07 22.69
C MET A 81 5.55 -42.23 21.48
N PRO A 82 5.38 -41.19 20.64
CA PRO A 82 4.79 -41.37 19.33
C PRO A 82 5.45 -42.54 18.58
N SER A 83 4.70 -43.20 17.68
CA SER A 83 5.27 -44.28 16.87
C SER A 83 6.46 -43.75 16.06
N ASP A 84 7.49 -44.57 16.00
CA ASP A 84 8.69 -44.37 15.18
C ASP A 84 9.61 -43.20 15.58
N VAL A 85 9.40 -42.55 16.73
CA VAL A 85 10.27 -41.50 17.29
C VAL A 85 10.79 -41.87 18.67
N GLY A 86 12.00 -41.38 19.00
CA GLY A 86 12.64 -41.60 20.29
C GLY A 86 13.58 -40.46 20.67
N GLY A 87 14.19 -40.56 21.84
CA GLY A 87 15.15 -39.55 22.29
C GLY A 87 14.46 -38.26 22.76
N PHE A 88 13.48 -38.39 23.68
CA PHE A 88 12.81 -37.23 24.26
C PHE A 88 13.79 -36.26 24.89
N SER A 89 13.64 -34.97 24.58
CA SER A 89 14.23 -33.87 25.32
C SER A 89 13.23 -32.73 25.51
N ARG A 90 13.46 -31.91 26.56
CA ARG A 90 12.66 -30.71 26.84
C ARG A 90 12.99 -29.61 25.83
N PHE A 91 12.04 -28.70 25.61
CA PHE A 91 12.33 -27.48 24.86
C PHE A 91 13.40 -26.65 25.55
N SER A 92 14.33 -26.08 24.76
CA SER A 92 15.32 -25.09 25.22
C SER A 92 14.65 -23.72 25.46
N ASP A 93 15.36 -22.80 26.11
CA ASP A 93 14.92 -21.42 26.32
C ASP A 93 14.56 -20.73 24.99
N ALA A 94 15.38 -20.94 23.95
CA ALA A 94 15.14 -20.40 22.61
C ALA A 94 13.87 -20.96 21.98
N GLN A 95 13.64 -22.28 22.12
CA GLN A 95 12.44 -22.94 21.60
C GLN A 95 11.17 -22.48 22.35
N ILE A 96 11.25 -22.33 23.67
CA ILE A 96 10.15 -21.78 24.49
C ILE A 96 9.80 -20.36 24.04
N THR A 97 10.79 -19.49 23.92
CA THR A 97 10.60 -18.10 23.49
C THR A 97 9.95 -18.03 22.10
N GLN A 98 10.46 -18.82 21.15
CA GLN A 98 9.91 -18.82 19.79
C GLN A 98 8.50 -19.40 19.71
N ALA A 99 8.19 -20.44 20.51
CA ALA A 99 6.84 -21.00 20.57
C ALA A 99 5.83 -20.00 21.17
N GLU A 100 6.20 -19.25 22.21
CA GLU A 100 5.35 -18.20 22.77
C GLU A 100 5.10 -17.05 21.79
N LEU A 101 6.12 -16.66 21.01
CA LEU A 101 5.96 -15.70 19.92
C LEU A 101 5.00 -16.23 18.84
N ALA A 102 5.16 -17.46 18.41
CA ALA A 102 4.29 -18.09 17.41
C ALA A 102 2.83 -18.18 17.90
N LEU A 103 2.60 -18.63 19.12
CA LEU A 103 1.27 -18.66 19.75
C LEU A 103 0.64 -17.25 19.78
N SER A 104 1.45 -16.22 20.09
CA SER A 104 0.95 -14.85 20.08
C SER A 104 0.53 -14.38 18.69
N GLY A 105 1.24 -14.79 17.63
CA GLY A 105 0.88 -14.47 16.23
C GLY A 105 -0.49 -15.05 15.85
N TRP A 106 -0.76 -16.29 16.22
CA TRP A 106 -2.07 -16.91 15.98
C TRP A 106 -3.20 -16.26 16.78
N SER A 107 -2.96 -15.95 18.07
CA SER A 107 -3.98 -15.27 18.91
C SER A 107 -4.18 -13.81 18.56
N ASP A 108 -3.21 -13.14 17.93
CA ASP A 108 -3.42 -11.78 17.40
C ASP A 108 -4.50 -11.77 16.33
N ALA A 109 -4.53 -12.77 15.45
CA ALA A 109 -5.44 -12.81 14.31
C ALA A 109 -6.86 -13.28 14.68
N ALA A 110 -7.00 -14.20 15.63
CA ALA A 110 -8.28 -14.86 15.90
C ALA A 110 -8.57 -15.03 17.40
N ASN A 111 -9.82 -15.31 17.73
CA ASN A 111 -10.30 -15.50 19.12
C ASN A 111 -9.90 -16.85 19.72
N ILE A 112 -8.65 -17.26 19.54
CA ILE A 112 -8.04 -18.39 20.26
C ILE A 112 -7.14 -17.84 21.37
N ILE A 113 -7.42 -18.24 22.61
CA ILE A 113 -6.72 -17.76 23.80
C ILE A 113 -5.80 -18.87 24.30
N PHE A 114 -4.51 -18.65 24.27
CA PHE A 114 -3.54 -19.59 24.81
C PHE A 114 -3.23 -19.27 26.26
N ARG A 115 -3.41 -20.28 27.12
CA ARG A 115 -3.13 -20.16 28.57
C ARG A 115 -2.02 -21.13 28.94
N ARG A 116 -0.88 -20.60 29.30
CA ARG A 116 0.28 -21.40 29.68
C ARG A 116 0.08 -22.05 31.08
N VAL A 117 0.51 -23.30 31.17
CA VAL A 117 0.75 -24.01 32.44
C VAL A 117 2.25 -24.09 32.67
N GLY A 118 2.76 -23.46 33.70
CA GLY A 118 4.19 -23.20 33.94
C GLY A 118 4.53 -21.74 33.73
N SER A 119 5.78 -21.34 33.95
CA SER A 119 6.24 -19.96 33.82
C SER A 119 7.75 -19.84 33.60
N GLY A 120 8.19 -18.78 32.89
CA GLY A 120 9.59 -18.55 32.55
C GLY A 120 10.09 -19.46 31.43
N THR A 121 11.33 -19.27 31.00
CA THR A 121 11.94 -20.05 29.92
C THR A 121 12.96 -21.06 30.41
N PHE A 122 13.28 -21.06 31.70
CA PHE A 122 14.28 -21.94 32.29
C PHE A 122 13.85 -22.44 33.71
N GLY A 123 14.52 -23.48 34.19
CA GLY A 123 14.27 -24.12 35.47
C GLY A 123 13.01 -25.01 35.44
N GLU A 124 12.78 -25.76 36.51
CA GLU A 124 11.67 -26.74 36.59
C GLU A 124 10.27 -26.10 36.43
N GLY A 125 10.12 -24.83 36.85
CA GLY A 125 8.84 -24.10 36.72
C GLY A 125 8.45 -23.78 35.29
N ALA A 126 9.38 -23.89 34.33
CA ALA A 126 9.09 -23.68 32.90
C ALA A 126 8.31 -24.83 32.28
N TYR A 127 8.27 -26.01 32.91
CA TYR A 127 7.75 -27.24 32.33
C TYR A 127 6.57 -27.79 33.12
N SER A 128 5.64 -28.42 32.39
CA SER A 128 4.48 -29.12 32.97
C SER A 128 3.97 -30.18 31.98
N ASP A 129 3.36 -31.24 32.49
CA ASP A 129 2.66 -32.23 31.68
C ASP A 129 1.12 -32.05 31.76
N ASP A 130 0.65 -31.00 32.47
CA ASP A 130 -0.77 -30.72 32.75
C ASP A 130 -1.36 -29.65 31.83
N ALA A 131 -1.38 -29.89 30.50
CA ALA A 131 -1.99 -28.99 29.54
C ALA A 131 -2.65 -29.78 28.40
N SER A 132 -3.53 -29.12 27.66
CA SER A 132 -4.19 -29.71 26.49
C SER A 132 -3.24 -29.88 25.31
N MET A 133 -2.33 -28.93 25.10
CA MET A 133 -1.32 -28.93 24.05
C MET A 133 0.06 -28.95 24.68
N LEU A 134 0.90 -29.92 24.30
CA LEU A 134 2.22 -30.10 24.90
C LEU A 134 3.31 -30.06 23.83
N PHE A 135 4.34 -29.26 24.10
CA PHE A 135 5.52 -29.13 23.25
C PHE A 135 6.65 -30.04 23.70
N SER A 136 7.26 -30.76 22.78
CA SER A 136 8.31 -31.75 23.05
C SER A 136 9.33 -31.79 21.93
N ASN A 137 10.57 -32.17 22.26
CA ASN A 137 11.56 -32.58 21.27
C ASN A 137 11.67 -34.11 21.15
N TYR A 138 12.13 -34.55 19.98
CA TYR A 138 12.66 -35.88 19.74
C TYR A 138 13.98 -35.81 18.97
N ASP A 139 14.84 -36.82 19.07
CA ASP A 139 16.17 -36.81 18.48
C ASP A 139 16.36 -37.93 17.44
N THR A 140 15.53 -38.97 17.47
CA THR A 140 15.67 -40.17 16.61
C THR A 140 14.31 -40.64 16.12
N GLY A 141 14.26 -41.24 14.95
CA GLY A 141 13.06 -41.76 14.30
C GLY A 141 12.64 -40.90 13.12
N GLU A 142 11.64 -41.34 12.40
CA GLU A 142 11.18 -40.81 11.10
C GLU A 142 12.25 -40.05 10.32
N GLU A 143 13.09 -40.79 9.61
CA GLU A 143 14.18 -40.18 8.82
C GLU A 143 13.60 -39.14 7.85
N GLY A 144 13.95 -37.85 8.10
CA GLY A 144 13.55 -36.73 7.26
C GLY A 144 12.45 -35.82 7.83
N ALA A 145 11.68 -36.24 8.81
CA ALA A 145 10.68 -35.35 9.42
C ALA A 145 11.35 -34.28 10.30
N VAL A 146 11.04 -33.03 10.01
CA VAL A 146 11.56 -31.85 10.73
C VAL A 146 10.81 -31.62 12.04
N ALA A 147 9.52 -31.86 12.01
CA ALA A 147 8.60 -31.79 13.14
C ALA A 147 7.26 -32.44 12.75
N PHE A 148 6.36 -32.58 13.71
CA PHE A 148 4.97 -32.94 13.46
C PHE A 148 4.08 -32.48 14.63
N ALA A 149 2.78 -32.34 14.34
CA ALA A 149 1.78 -32.09 15.38
C ALA A 149 0.53 -32.95 15.21
N TYR A 150 -0.22 -33.10 16.27
CA TYR A 150 -1.51 -33.79 16.28
C TYR A 150 -2.64 -32.77 16.22
N TYR A 151 -3.62 -33.01 15.34
CA TYR A 151 -4.82 -32.19 15.26
C TYR A 151 -5.65 -32.21 16.56
N PRO A 152 -6.41 -31.16 16.86
CA PRO A 152 -7.40 -31.16 17.92
C PRO A 152 -8.41 -32.30 17.73
N GLY A 153 -8.73 -33.02 18.80
CA GLY A 153 -9.75 -34.10 18.72
C GLY A 153 -9.40 -35.31 17.86
N SER A 154 -8.09 -35.51 17.52
CA SER A 154 -7.64 -36.65 16.72
C SER A 154 -8.20 -37.97 17.26
N ARG A 155 -8.89 -38.70 16.37
CA ARG A 155 -9.63 -39.94 16.71
C ARG A 155 -8.65 -41.04 17.10
N GLY A 156 -8.62 -41.43 18.36
CA GLY A 156 -8.00 -42.69 18.78
C GLY A 156 -7.15 -42.65 20.04
N SER A 157 -6.66 -41.54 20.50
CA SER A 157 -6.06 -41.42 21.83
C SER A 157 -6.09 -39.98 22.30
N SER A 158 -7.03 -39.67 23.13
CA SER A 158 -7.29 -38.34 23.71
C SER A 158 -6.08 -37.68 24.43
N SER A 159 -4.99 -38.39 24.63
CA SER A 159 -3.80 -37.90 25.32
C SER A 159 -2.75 -37.22 24.43
N ARG A 160 -2.99 -37.07 23.12
CA ARG A 160 -2.02 -36.51 22.17
C ARG A 160 -2.59 -35.40 21.30
N ALA A 161 -3.86 -35.08 21.39
CA ALA A 161 -4.48 -34.04 20.60
C ALA A 161 -3.77 -32.69 20.86
N GLY A 162 -3.33 -32.03 19.80
CA GLY A 162 -2.60 -30.77 19.84
C GLY A 162 -1.14 -30.84 20.31
N ASP A 163 -0.59 -32.02 20.57
CA ASP A 163 0.84 -32.15 20.92
C ASP A 163 1.74 -31.82 19.72
N VAL A 164 2.75 -31.01 19.97
CA VAL A 164 3.77 -30.55 19.00
C VAL A 164 5.11 -31.23 19.31
N TRP A 165 5.69 -31.85 18.31
CA TRP A 165 6.95 -32.57 18.39
C TRP A 165 7.96 -32.02 17.38
N VAL A 166 9.12 -31.55 17.86
CA VAL A 166 10.16 -30.92 17.06
C VAL A 166 11.42 -31.79 17.05
N ASN A 167 11.96 -32.06 15.86
CA ASN A 167 13.19 -32.82 15.72
C ASN A 167 14.41 -31.96 16.06
N ASN A 168 14.99 -32.21 17.25
CA ASN A 168 16.09 -31.44 17.80
C ASN A 168 17.48 -31.80 17.21
N SER A 169 17.53 -32.81 16.32
CA SER A 169 18.78 -33.15 15.60
C SER A 169 19.16 -32.11 14.53
N PHE A 170 18.24 -31.23 14.15
CA PHE A 170 18.50 -30.14 13.23
C PHE A 170 18.87 -28.86 14.01
N ASP A 171 20.00 -28.25 13.68
CA ASP A 171 20.53 -27.04 14.36
C ASP A 171 19.54 -25.87 14.35
N TYR A 172 18.79 -25.67 13.27
CA TYR A 172 17.80 -24.60 13.17
C TYR A 172 16.60 -24.84 14.09
N ASN A 173 16.25 -26.08 14.40
CA ASN A 173 15.21 -26.43 15.35
C ASN A 173 15.67 -26.34 16.80
N ALA A 174 16.94 -26.64 17.05
CA ALA A 174 17.55 -26.45 18.37
C ALA A 174 17.68 -24.97 18.75
N ASN A 175 17.87 -24.09 17.75
CA ASN A 175 18.02 -22.65 17.89
C ASN A 175 17.05 -21.87 16.97
N PRO A 176 15.73 -22.01 17.16
CA PRO A 176 14.76 -21.29 16.35
C PRO A 176 14.80 -19.79 16.64
N SER A 177 14.53 -19.00 15.60
CA SER A 177 14.47 -17.54 15.70
C SER A 177 13.56 -16.96 14.62
N VAL A 178 13.17 -15.70 14.80
CA VAL A 178 12.46 -14.94 13.78
C VAL A 178 13.26 -14.94 12.47
N GLY A 179 12.63 -15.35 11.38
CA GLY A 179 13.21 -15.36 10.03
C GLY A 179 14.03 -16.59 9.67
N ASN A 180 14.27 -17.55 10.58
CA ASN A 180 14.90 -18.83 10.26
C ASN A 180 13.88 -19.98 10.07
N TYR A 181 14.33 -21.10 9.52
CA TYR A 181 13.45 -22.24 9.22
C TYR A 181 12.88 -22.89 10.49
N GLY A 182 13.62 -22.92 11.60
CA GLY A 182 13.13 -23.45 12.88
C GLY A 182 12.01 -22.60 13.48
N GLY A 183 12.06 -21.28 13.29
CA GLY A 183 10.94 -20.39 13.64
C GLY A 183 9.69 -20.69 12.83
N LEU A 184 9.83 -20.84 11.51
CA LEU A 184 8.73 -21.27 10.63
C LEU A 184 8.18 -22.63 11.05
N THR A 185 9.04 -23.61 11.33
CA THR A 185 8.63 -24.96 11.76
C THR A 185 7.68 -24.88 12.97
N ILE A 186 8.00 -24.09 13.98
CA ILE A 186 7.17 -23.95 15.18
C ILE A 186 5.81 -23.31 14.85
N VAL A 187 5.78 -22.26 14.00
CA VAL A 187 4.52 -21.62 13.58
C VAL A 187 3.65 -22.60 12.81
N HIS A 188 4.23 -23.37 11.87
CA HIS A 188 3.57 -24.39 11.06
C HIS A 188 2.94 -25.49 11.93
N GLU A 189 3.71 -26.07 12.85
CA GLU A 189 3.23 -27.15 13.71
C GLU A 189 2.13 -26.68 14.69
N ILE A 190 2.23 -25.44 15.16
CA ILE A 190 1.13 -24.84 15.93
C ILE A 190 -0.12 -24.72 15.06
N GLY A 191 0.01 -24.35 13.77
CA GLY A 191 -1.09 -24.33 12.83
C GLY A 191 -1.86 -25.65 12.80
N HIS A 192 -1.14 -26.80 12.69
CA HIS A 192 -1.75 -28.14 12.81
C HIS A 192 -2.36 -28.40 14.17
N ALA A 193 -1.65 -28.04 15.24
CA ALA A 193 -2.12 -28.24 16.62
C ALA A 193 -3.39 -27.46 16.95
N ILE A 194 -3.72 -26.44 16.16
CA ILE A 194 -4.95 -25.64 16.28
C ILE A 194 -5.98 -25.89 15.18
N GLY A 195 -5.74 -26.85 14.28
CA GLY A 195 -6.76 -27.37 13.35
C GLY A 195 -6.49 -27.12 11.87
N LEU A 196 -5.42 -26.42 11.48
CA LEU A 196 -5.14 -26.16 10.07
C LEU A 196 -4.43 -27.32 9.38
N GLY A 197 -4.87 -27.68 8.17
CA GLY A 197 -4.23 -28.63 7.29
C GLY A 197 -3.18 -27.99 6.37
N HIS A 198 -2.57 -28.82 5.53
CA HIS A 198 -1.81 -28.31 4.39
C HIS A 198 -2.74 -27.76 3.31
N PRO A 199 -2.25 -26.84 2.46
CA PRO A 199 -3.04 -26.29 1.35
C PRO A 199 -3.53 -27.36 0.36
N SER A 200 -2.72 -28.40 0.14
CA SER A 200 -3.03 -29.52 -0.76
C SER A 200 -2.85 -30.87 -0.05
N ASP A 201 -3.30 -31.97 -0.68
CA ASP A 201 -3.24 -33.31 -0.09
C ASP A 201 -1.83 -33.91 -0.21
N TYR A 202 -0.89 -33.37 0.57
CA TYR A 202 0.47 -33.91 0.69
C TYR A 202 0.93 -33.94 2.15
N ASN A 203 1.84 -34.87 2.44
CA ASN A 203 2.59 -34.94 3.69
C ASN A 203 4.05 -35.27 3.37
N ALA A 204 4.96 -34.87 4.25
CA ALA A 204 6.35 -35.29 4.16
C ALA A 204 6.45 -36.77 4.55
N GLU A 205 6.59 -37.64 3.57
CA GLU A 205 6.83 -39.08 3.76
C GLU A 205 8.27 -39.42 3.37
N LYS A 206 8.79 -40.51 3.95
CA LYS A 206 10.10 -41.04 3.60
C LYS A 206 10.14 -41.41 2.12
N ASP A 207 11.19 -40.98 1.43
CA ASP A 207 11.45 -41.23 0.02
C ASP A 207 10.46 -40.58 -0.98
N VAL A 208 9.58 -39.68 -0.54
CA VAL A 208 8.70 -38.87 -1.39
C VAL A 208 9.31 -37.49 -1.61
N SER A 209 9.60 -37.16 -2.86
CA SER A 209 10.04 -35.83 -3.25
C SER A 209 8.84 -35.02 -3.75
N LEU A 210 8.37 -34.11 -2.93
CA LEU A 210 7.29 -33.19 -3.27
C LEU A 210 7.77 -32.09 -4.21
N SER A 211 6.96 -31.75 -5.19
CA SER A 211 7.20 -30.65 -6.13
C SER A 211 5.95 -29.82 -6.35
N TYR A 212 6.09 -28.51 -6.38
CA TYR A 212 4.98 -27.60 -6.60
C TYR A 212 4.18 -27.92 -7.89
N GLY A 213 4.89 -28.28 -8.98
CA GLY A 213 4.25 -28.59 -10.26
C GLY A 213 3.26 -29.75 -10.21
N ILE A 214 3.53 -30.76 -9.37
CA ILE A 214 2.75 -32.00 -9.27
C ILE A 214 1.80 -31.95 -8.07
N ASP A 215 2.31 -31.55 -6.89
CA ASP A 215 1.65 -31.80 -5.61
C ASP A 215 0.82 -30.61 -5.11
N ALA A 216 1.11 -29.38 -5.55
CA ALA A 216 0.25 -28.24 -5.28
C ALA A 216 -1.03 -28.33 -6.13
N GLU A 217 -2.19 -28.29 -5.51
CA GLU A 217 -3.49 -28.37 -6.19
C GLU A 217 -3.95 -27.04 -6.74
N TYR A 218 -3.54 -25.93 -6.15
CA TYR A 218 -3.89 -24.57 -6.57
C TYR A 218 -2.69 -23.62 -6.52
N TYR A 219 -2.84 -22.44 -7.13
CA TYR A 219 -1.71 -21.53 -7.39
C TYR A 219 -1.10 -20.97 -6.11
N GLU A 220 -1.92 -20.58 -5.13
CA GLU A 220 -1.47 -19.91 -3.91
C GLU A 220 -0.86 -20.88 -2.86
N ASP A 221 -0.70 -22.16 -3.19
CA ASP A 221 -0.01 -23.12 -2.31
C ASP A 221 1.49 -22.83 -2.26
N SER A 222 1.86 -21.78 -1.56
CA SER A 222 3.25 -21.41 -1.33
C SER A 222 3.44 -20.62 -0.03
N ARG A 223 4.70 -20.55 0.44
CA ARG A 223 5.10 -19.78 1.62
C ARG A 223 5.03 -18.26 1.45
N GLN A 224 4.51 -17.78 0.35
CA GLN A 224 4.07 -16.42 0.20
C GLN A 224 2.72 -16.20 0.88
N TYR A 225 1.78 -17.13 0.70
CA TYR A 225 0.40 -17.00 1.14
C TYR A 225 0.11 -17.66 2.48
N THR A 226 0.79 -18.76 2.79
CA THR A 226 0.54 -19.58 3.99
C THR A 226 1.81 -20.21 4.53
N VAL A 227 1.97 -20.20 5.86
CA VAL A 227 3.04 -20.94 6.55
C VAL A 227 2.82 -22.46 6.48
N MET A 228 1.60 -22.92 6.14
CA MET A 228 1.25 -24.33 6.03
C MET A 228 1.75 -24.98 4.75
N SER A 229 2.28 -24.22 3.78
CA SER A 229 2.83 -24.75 2.53
C SER A 229 4.28 -25.22 2.66
N TYR A 230 4.60 -26.32 1.98
CA TYR A 230 5.97 -26.81 1.82
C TYR A 230 6.71 -26.12 0.67
N PHE A 231 6.01 -25.42 -0.20
CA PHE A 231 6.59 -24.82 -1.40
C PHE A 231 7.08 -23.38 -1.16
N GLY A 232 8.21 -23.05 -1.78
CA GLY A 232 8.79 -21.71 -1.67
C GLY A 232 7.98 -20.65 -2.44
N GLY A 233 8.00 -19.41 -1.97
CA GLY A 233 7.30 -18.29 -2.61
C GLY A 233 7.70 -18.01 -4.06
N PHE A 234 8.90 -18.45 -4.49
CA PHE A 234 9.34 -18.31 -5.88
C PHE A 234 8.43 -19.04 -6.88
N ASN A 235 7.69 -20.06 -6.44
CA ASN A 235 6.72 -20.78 -7.28
C ASN A 235 5.50 -19.90 -7.66
N THR A 236 5.27 -18.84 -6.90
CA THR A 236 4.19 -17.86 -7.09
C THR A 236 4.71 -16.46 -7.40
N GLY A 237 5.97 -16.35 -7.83
CA GLY A 237 6.59 -15.10 -8.25
C GLY A 237 7.16 -14.22 -7.13
N ALA A 238 7.06 -14.63 -5.86
CA ALA A 238 7.65 -13.90 -4.75
C ALA A 238 9.16 -14.13 -4.63
N ASN A 239 9.86 -13.12 -4.15
CA ASN A 239 11.24 -13.21 -3.68
C ASN A 239 11.25 -12.93 -2.18
N LEU A 240 11.20 -13.99 -1.38
CA LEU A 240 11.10 -13.89 0.07
C LEU A 240 12.48 -13.86 0.71
N PRO A 241 12.72 -12.91 1.65
CA PRO A 241 14.05 -12.73 2.25
C PRO A 241 14.41 -13.80 3.29
N GLY A 242 13.46 -14.60 3.73
CA GLY A 242 13.62 -15.57 4.80
C GLY A 242 12.41 -16.47 4.98
N TYR A 243 12.04 -16.69 6.23
CA TYR A 243 10.88 -17.50 6.62
C TYR A 243 10.00 -16.69 7.58
N SER A 244 8.69 -16.76 7.41
CA SER A 244 7.76 -16.09 8.32
C SER A 244 7.81 -16.69 9.72
N ALA A 245 7.74 -15.83 10.73
CA ALA A 245 7.64 -16.21 12.15
C ALA A 245 6.21 -16.06 12.70
N ALA A 246 5.25 -15.76 11.81
CA ALA A 246 3.85 -15.51 12.14
C ALA A 246 2.94 -16.00 10.99
N PRO A 247 1.64 -16.16 11.24
CA PRO A 247 0.65 -16.45 10.19
C PRO A 247 0.74 -15.47 9.02
N LEU A 248 0.50 -15.96 7.82
CA LEU A 248 0.46 -15.20 6.58
C LEU A 248 -1.00 -14.98 6.12
N LEU A 249 -1.17 -14.43 4.92
CA LEU A 249 -2.46 -13.94 4.41
C LEU A 249 -3.59 -14.97 4.52
N ASP A 250 -3.38 -16.18 3.97
CA ASP A 250 -4.40 -17.23 3.94
C ASP A 250 -4.53 -17.94 5.31
N ASP A 251 -3.46 -17.96 6.11
CA ASP A 251 -3.48 -18.47 7.48
C ASP A 251 -4.35 -17.62 8.40
N ILE A 252 -4.23 -16.28 8.28
CA ILE A 252 -5.03 -15.33 9.06
C ILE A 252 -6.51 -15.54 8.75
N ALA A 253 -6.88 -15.63 7.47
CA ALA A 253 -8.26 -15.88 7.07
C ALA A 253 -8.76 -17.26 7.57
N ALA A 254 -7.92 -18.29 7.50
CA ALA A 254 -8.26 -19.64 7.96
C ALA A 254 -8.49 -19.69 9.47
N ILE A 255 -7.61 -19.09 10.26
CA ILE A 255 -7.74 -19.11 11.72
C ILE A 255 -8.90 -18.24 12.20
N GLN A 256 -9.23 -17.17 11.47
CA GLN A 256 -10.43 -16.36 11.72
C GLN A 256 -11.71 -17.12 11.39
N LEU A 257 -11.72 -17.91 10.32
CA LEU A 257 -12.83 -18.82 10.01
C LEU A 257 -13.02 -19.86 11.12
N GLU A 258 -11.93 -20.38 11.68
CA GLU A 258 -11.96 -21.44 12.70
C GLU A 258 -12.44 -20.92 14.06
N TYR A 259 -11.93 -19.76 14.55
CA TYR A 259 -12.15 -19.27 15.91
C TYR A 259 -12.84 -17.92 16.01
N GLY A 260 -13.22 -17.31 14.89
CA GLY A 260 -13.71 -15.95 14.81
C GLY A 260 -12.60 -14.90 14.88
N VAL A 261 -12.90 -13.74 14.37
CA VAL A 261 -11.98 -12.61 14.23
C VAL A 261 -11.62 -12.02 15.59
N ASN A 262 -10.35 -11.80 15.88
CA ASN A 262 -9.94 -11.03 17.05
C ASN A 262 -10.02 -9.52 16.75
N THR A 263 -11.04 -8.87 17.27
CA THR A 263 -11.29 -7.43 17.09
C THR A 263 -10.69 -6.57 18.22
N SER A 264 -9.80 -7.12 19.02
CA SER A 264 -9.15 -6.43 20.14
C SER A 264 -7.64 -6.24 19.95
N THR A 265 -7.09 -6.77 18.87
CA THR A 265 -5.66 -6.68 18.57
C THR A 265 -5.34 -5.34 17.92
N ARG A 266 -4.43 -4.57 18.53
CA ARG A 266 -3.91 -3.32 17.99
C ARG A 266 -5.03 -2.38 17.49
N THR A 267 -5.91 -1.97 18.42
CA THR A 267 -7.06 -1.09 18.14
C THR A 267 -6.73 0.41 18.21
N GLY A 268 -5.49 0.76 18.34
CA GLY A 268 -4.99 2.14 18.33
C GLY A 268 -3.91 2.28 17.28
N ASP A 269 -3.50 3.50 17.00
CA ASP A 269 -2.57 3.85 15.94
C ASP A 269 -1.27 3.03 16.01
N THR A 270 -1.09 2.16 15.04
CA THR A 270 0.01 1.18 14.98
C THR A 270 0.96 1.49 13.82
N ILE A 271 2.24 1.42 14.08
CA ILE A 271 3.29 1.55 13.07
C ILE A 271 3.93 0.19 12.82
N TYR A 272 3.98 -0.22 11.56
CA TYR A 272 4.61 -1.44 11.07
C TYR A 272 5.82 -1.09 10.22
N GLY A 273 6.95 -1.69 10.48
CA GLY A 273 8.19 -1.40 9.76
C GLY A 273 9.22 -0.67 10.62
N PHE A 274 9.78 0.41 10.12
CA PHE A 274 10.66 1.27 10.91
C PHE A 274 9.83 2.02 11.97
N ASN A 275 10.45 2.28 13.13
CA ASN A 275 9.76 2.92 14.28
C ASN A 275 8.55 2.14 14.82
N SER A 276 8.49 0.84 14.58
CA SER A 276 7.36 0.00 14.94
C SER A 276 7.00 0.07 16.42
N ASN A 277 5.70 0.21 16.70
CA ASN A 277 5.12 0.06 18.04
C ASN A 277 4.17 -1.15 18.14
N ALA A 278 4.16 -2.01 17.11
CA ALA A 278 3.27 -3.17 16.99
C ALA A 278 3.53 -4.29 18.02
N ALA A 279 4.57 -4.16 18.83
CA ALA A 279 4.96 -5.08 19.90
C ALA A 279 5.20 -6.54 19.46
N ARG A 280 5.63 -6.73 18.22
CA ARG A 280 6.02 -8.03 17.64
C ARG A 280 7.31 -7.89 16.83
N PRO A 281 8.31 -8.76 17.06
CA PRO A 281 9.63 -8.59 16.45
C PRO A 281 9.65 -8.80 14.93
N TRP A 282 8.68 -9.48 14.34
CA TRP A 282 8.59 -9.62 12.89
C TRP A 282 8.06 -8.38 12.17
N PHE A 283 7.45 -7.45 12.88
CA PHE A 283 7.01 -6.15 12.37
C PHE A 283 8.07 -5.05 12.53
N GLU A 284 9.15 -5.29 13.28
CA GLU A 284 10.16 -4.29 13.58
C GLU A 284 11.30 -4.34 12.57
N LEU A 285 11.47 -3.25 11.81
CA LEU A 285 12.58 -3.04 10.89
C LEU A 285 13.58 -2.05 11.52
N THR A 286 14.82 -2.46 11.64
CA THR A 286 15.85 -1.68 12.34
C THR A 286 16.97 -1.17 11.44
N SER A 287 17.02 -1.64 10.21
CA SER A 287 18.02 -1.25 9.20
C SER A 287 17.58 -1.65 7.80
N ASN A 288 18.20 -1.07 6.79
CA ASN A 288 18.05 -1.45 5.38
C ASN A 288 18.35 -2.94 5.09
N ALA A 289 19.07 -3.62 5.99
CA ALA A 289 19.36 -5.05 5.87
C ALA A 289 18.35 -5.95 6.61
N THR A 290 17.39 -5.38 7.33
CA THR A 290 16.37 -6.14 8.06
C THR A 290 15.38 -6.77 7.06
N LYS A 291 15.09 -8.03 7.26
CA LYS A 291 14.23 -8.81 6.37
C LYS A 291 12.76 -8.65 6.75
N ALA A 292 12.00 -7.94 5.92
CA ALA A 292 10.55 -7.87 6.07
C ALA A 292 9.90 -9.10 5.42
N GLN A 293 9.14 -9.88 6.20
CA GLN A 293 8.26 -10.93 5.68
C GLN A 293 7.13 -11.18 6.68
N PHE A 294 5.97 -10.59 6.42
CA PHE A 294 4.82 -10.69 7.32
C PHE A 294 3.51 -10.36 6.60
N ALA A 295 2.40 -10.81 7.20
CA ALA A 295 1.06 -10.28 6.91
C ALA A 295 0.52 -9.57 8.16
N VAL A 296 -0.15 -8.45 7.95
CA VAL A 296 -0.72 -7.64 9.03
C VAL A 296 -2.18 -7.98 9.21
N TRP A 297 -2.56 -8.33 10.45
CA TRP A 297 -3.91 -8.21 10.96
C TRP A 297 -3.91 -7.07 12.00
N ASP A 298 -4.73 -6.09 11.77
CA ASP A 298 -5.03 -4.98 12.67
C ASP A 298 -6.55 -4.87 12.86
N ALA A 299 -7.00 -4.55 14.05
CA ALA A 299 -8.43 -4.46 14.37
C ALA A 299 -8.95 -3.02 14.37
N GLY A 300 -8.11 -2.06 14.00
CA GLY A 300 -8.45 -0.65 13.79
C GLY A 300 -7.56 0.30 14.56
N GLY A 301 -7.50 1.48 14.06
CA GLY A 301 -6.63 2.60 14.46
C GLY A 301 -6.53 3.56 13.30
N ASN A 302 -5.49 4.35 13.30
CA ASN A 302 -4.96 5.06 12.13
C ASN A 302 -3.52 4.57 11.94
N ASP A 303 -3.36 3.56 11.10
CA ASP A 303 -2.20 2.69 11.08
C ASP A 303 -1.23 3.05 9.94
N THR A 304 0.04 2.76 10.10
CA THR A 304 1.09 3.21 9.18
C THR A 304 2.03 2.08 8.77
N PHE A 305 2.26 1.92 7.47
CA PHE A 305 3.42 1.23 6.93
C PHE A 305 4.60 2.21 6.83
N ASP A 306 5.57 2.09 7.72
CA ASP A 306 6.81 2.88 7.69
C ASP A 306 7.93 2.03 7.06
N PHE A 307 8.23 2.31 5.78
CA PHE A 307 9.35 1.69 5.06
C PHE A 307 10.44 2.71 4.70
N SER A 308 10.47 3.84 5.43
CA SER A 308 11.35 4.99 5.21
C SER A 308 12.85 4.67 5.26
N GLY A 309 13.25 3.61 5.95
CA GLY A 309 14.66 3.23 6.08
C GLY A 309 15.24 2.43 4.90
N PHE A 310 14.44 2.09 3.88
CA PHE A 310 14.93 1.43 2.68
C PHE A 310 15.38 2.41 1.60
N SER A 311 16.36 2.00 0.81
CA SER A 311 16.86 2.78 -0.33
C SER A 311 16.66 2.09 -1.68
N SER A 312 16.06 0.91 -1.69
CA SER A 312 15.62 0.24 -2.90
C SER A 312 14.23 0.71 -3.29
N ASN A 313 13.91 0.70 -4.56
CA ASN A 313 12.56 0.95 -5.04
C ASN A 313 11.59 -0.05 -4.43
N GLN A 314 10.42 0.42 -4.03
CA GLN A 314 9.40 -0.34 -3.34
C GLN A 314 8.05 -0.24 -4.09
N VAL A 315 7.19 -1.21 -3.86
CA VAL A 315 5.76 -1.11 -4.16
C VAL A 315 5.02 -1.27 -2.84
N ILE A 316 4.38 -0.22 -2.38
CA ILE A 316 3.64 -0.21 -1.11
C ILE A 316 2.15 -0.17 -1.44
N GLU A 317 1.44 -1.17 -0.98
CA GLU A 317 0.04 -1.42 -1.33
C GLU A 317 -0.80 -1.45 -0.06
N LEU A 318 -1.77 -0.51 0.06
CA LEU A 318 -2.61 -0.40 1.25
C LEU A 318 -3.96 -1.13 1.15
N ARG A 319 -4.26 -1.72 0.01
CA ARG A 319 -5.52 -2.48 -0.17
C ARG A 319 -5.47 -3.85 0.52
N GLN A 320 -6.58 -4.25 1.12
CA GLN A 320 -6.72 -5.53 1.81
C GLN A 320 -6.53 -6.72 0.87
N GLY A 321 -5.75 -7.71 1.29
CA GLY A 321 -5.45 -8.90 0.49
C GLY A 321 -4.38 -8.70 -0.58
N TYR A 322 -3.70 -7.56 -0.57
CA TYR A 322 -2.65 -7.22 -1.50
C TYR A 322 -1.26 -7.37 -0.88
N PHE A 323 -0.28 -7.56 -1.75
CA PHE A 323 1.12 -7.68 -1.38
C PHE A 323 1.90 -6.42 -1.76
N SER A 324 2.81 -6.04 -0.90
CA SER A 324 3.85 -5.05 -1.14
C SER A 324 5.19 -5.70 -1.45
N ASP A 325 6.01 -5.01 -2.24
CA ASP A 325 7.41 -5.33 -2.57
C ASP A 325 8.31 -4.41 -1.74
N VAL A 326 8.90 -4.89 -0.67
CA VAL A 326 9.57 -4.07 0.33
C VAL A 326 11.02 -4.46 0.53
N GLY A 327 11.92 -3.47 0.62
CA GLY A 327 13.33 -3.70 0.91
C GLY A 327 14.07 -4.50 -0.17
N GLY A 328 13.71 -4.35 -1.44
CA GLY A 328 14.29 -5.06 -2.59
C GLY A 328 13.81 -6.50 -2.74
N ASN A 329 12.79 -6.91 -2.00
CA ASN A 329 12.12 -8.20 -2.12
C ASN A 329 10.78 -8.06 -2.85
N ARG A 330 10.11 -9.17 -3.16
CA ARG A 330 8.84 -9.18 -3.89
C ARG A 330 7.78 -10.00 -3.17
N GLY A 331 6.58 -9.43 -3.01
CA GLY A 331 5.44 -10.10 -2.41
C GLY A 331 5.69 -10.56 -0.98
N ASN A 332 6.46 -9.77 -0.23
CA ASN A 332 6.97 -10.16 1.09
C ASN A 332 6.21 -9.53 2.27
N VAL A 333 5.38 -8.52 2.03
CA VAL A 333 4.50 -7.90 3.03
C VAL A 333 3.07 -7.90 2.50
N ALA A 334 2.09 -8.18 3.34
CA ALA A 334 0.68 -8.19 2.95
C ALA A 334 -0.21 -7.58 4.04
N ILE A 335 -1.40 -7.10 3.63
CA ILE A 335 -2.48 -6.72 4.53
C ILE A 335 -3.54 -7.81 4.48
N ALA A 336 -3.94 -8.33 5.63
CA ALA A 336 -4.97 -9.36 5.72
C ALA A 336 -6.35 -8.81 5.30
N LYS A 337 -7.21 -9.68 4.79
CA LYS A 337 -8.60 -9.33 4.49
C LYS A 337 -9.32 -8.89 5.77
N GLY A 338 -9.90 -7.71 5.76
CA GLY A 338 -10.62 -7.11 6.89
C GLY A 338 -9.74 -6.27 7.83
N ALA A 339 -8.46 -6.08 7.51
CA ALA A 339 -7.59 -5.12 8.18
C ALA A 339 -7.40 -3.88 7.31
N ASP A 340 -7.44 -2.71 7.90
CA ASP A 340 -7.17 -1.43 7.23
C ASP A 340 -5.81 -0.90 7.67
N ILE A 341 -5.09 -0.29 6.76
CA ILE A 341 -3.86 0.49 6.98
C ILE A 341 -4.05 1.78 6.20
N GLU A 342 -4.01 2.91 6.89
CA GLU A 342 -4.36 4.20 6.30
C GLU A 342 -3.14 4.94 5.74
N ASN A 343 -1.95 4.69 6.27
CA ASN A 343 -0.80 5.52 5.94
C ASN A 343 0.38 4.71 5.42
N ALA A 344 1.18 5.35 4.55
CA ALA A 344 2.41 4.76 4.04
C ALA A 344 3.54 5.80 3.96
N ILE A 345 4.74 5.37 4.32
CA ILE A 345 5.97 6.15 4.18
C ILE A 345 6.95 5.32 3.35
N GLY A 346 7.28 5.81 2.16
CA GLY A 346 8.31 5.29 1.29
C GLY A 346 9.72 5.64 1.76
N GLY A 347 10.71 5.22 1.00
CA GLY A 347 12.11 5.37 1.35
C GLY A 347 12.86 6.47 0.58
N SER A 348 14.08 6.14 0.17
CA SER A 348 14.86 7.02 -0.71
C SER A 348 15.07 6.41 -2.10
N GLY A 349 14.35 5.35 -2.42
CA GLY A 349 14.27 4.76 -3.75
C GLY A 349 13.14 5.39 -4.56
N SER A 350 12.99 5.04 -5.82
CA SER A 350 11.81 5.41 -6.60
C SER A 350 10.69 4.42 -6.28
N ASP A 351 9.74 4.87 -5.48
CA ASP A 351 8.71 4.04 -4.87
C ASP A 351 7.36 4.17 -5.63
N SER A 352 6.54 3.14 -5.58
CA SER A 352 5.15 3.18 -6.00
C SER A 352 4.27 2.94 -4.78
N ILE A 353 3.42 3.90 -4.43
CA ILE A 353 2.52 3.83 -3.28
C ILE A 353 1.09 3.87 -3.78
N ILE A 354 0.29 2.91 -3.36
CA ILE A 354 -1.11 2.80 -3.74
C ILE A 354 -1.95 2.79 -2.46
N GLY A 355 -2.73 3.84 -2.28
CA GLY A 355 -3.68 3.99 -1.19
C GLY A 355 -4.89 3.06 -1.31
N ASN A 356 -5.91 3.33 -0.56
CA ASN A 356 -7.13 2.53 -0.55
C ASN A 356 -8.39 3.41 -0.64
N ALA A 357 -9.50 3.02 -0.04
CA ALA A 357 -10.74 3.79 -0.07
C ALA A 357 -10.98 4.61 1.22
N LEU A 358 -9.96 4.80 2.02
CA LEU A 358 -9.99 5.59 3.25
C LEU A 358 -9.19 6.89 3.05
N ASN A 359 -9.31 7.82 3.97
CA ASN A 359 -8.46 9.02 3.98
C ASN A 359 -7.03 8.61 4.33
N ASN A 360 -6.14 8.64 3.36
CA ASN A 360 -4.76 8.19 3.50
C ASN A 360 -3.79 9.36 3.75
N GLN A 361 -2.69 9.09 4.46
CA GLN A 361 -1.51 9.94 4.48
C GLN A 361 -0.36 9.18 3.81
N LEU A 362 0.03 9.61 2.61
CA LEU A 362 1.02 8.94 1.78
C LEU A 362 2.24 9.84 1.60
N HIS A 363 3.40 9.30 1.87
CA HIS A 363 4.66 10.02 1.75
C HIS A 363 5.64 9.24 0.87
N GLY A 364 5.98 9.76 -0.32
CA GLY A 364 6.89 9.11 -1.26
C GLY A 364 8.30 9.01 -0.69
N GLY A 365 8.84 10.11 -0.25
CA GLY A 365 10.14 10.18 0.38
C GLY A 365 11.16 10.93 -0.45
N GLY A 366 12.11 10.24 -1.00
CA GLY A 366 13.06 10.79 -1.95
C GLY A 366 13.28 9.81 -3.08
N GLY A 367 13.53 10.31 -4.27
CA GLY A 367 13.57 9.50 -5.48
C GLY A 367 12.53 10.01 -6.47
N ASN A 368 12.18 9.21 -7.47
CA ASN A 368 11.12 9.57 -8.40
C ASN A 368 9.94 8.66 -8.12
N ASP A 369 8.96 9.20 -7.40
CA ASP A 369 7.90 8.40 -6.80
C ASP A 369 6.60 8.46 -7.61
N THR A 370 5.81 7.42 -7.51
CA THR A 370 4.49 7.34 -8.12
C THR A 370 3.48 7.03 -7.01
N VAL A 371 2.58 7.97 -6.73
CA VAL A 371 1.63 7.84 -5.63
C VAL A 371 0.20 8.02 -6.13
N TYR A 372 -0.68 7.10 -5.75
CA TYR A 372 -2.11 7.16 -5.97
C TYR A 372 -2.82 7.19 -4.62
N GLY A 373 -3.61 8.23 -4.34
CA GLY A 373 -4.42 8.34 -3.12
C GLY A 373 -5.49 7.25 -3.05
N GLY A 374 -6.32 7.24 -4.03
CA GLY A 374 -7.43 6.28 -4.14
C GLY A 374 -8.77 6.94 -4.02
N SER A 375 -9.61 6.47 -3.13
CA SER A 375 -10.84 7.19 -2.79
C SER A 375 -10.73 7.69 -1.36
N GLY A 376 -11.34 8.81 -1.06
CA GLY A 376 -11.26 9.41 0.26
C GLY A 376 -10.61 10.79 0.17
N ASN A 377 -10.41 11.45 1.28
CA ASN A 377 -9.72 12.74 1.30
C ASN A 377 -8.27 12.51 1.72
N ASP A 378 -7.39 12.48 0.76
CA ASP A 378 -6.03 12.02 0.93
C ASP A 378 -5.04 13.18 1.13
N THR A 379 -3.95 12.90 1.79
CA THR A 379 -2.79 13.78 1.87
C THR A 379 -1.59 13.07 1.26
N VAL A 380 -1.17 13.53 0.10
CA VAL A 380 -0.02 12.99 -0.64
C VAL A 380 1.11 14.00 -0.60
N THR A 381 2.26 13.59 -0.12
CA THR A 381 3.43 14.48 -0.01
C THR A 381 4.69 13.81 -0.51
N ASP A 382 5.55 14.61 -1.13
CA ASP A 382 6.90 14.20 -1.46
C ASP A 382 7.91 15.25 -1.00
N VAL A 383 9.19 14.88 -0.98
CA VAL A 383 10.27 15.79 -0.56
C VAL A 383 11.09 16.23 -1.76
N SER A 384 11.43 15.31 -2.66
CA SER A 384 12.34 15.60 -3.76
C SER A 384 12.34 14.50 -4.82
N GLY A 385 12.51 14.91 -6.06
CA GLY A 385 12.60 13.99 -7.20
C GLY A 385 11.77 14.49 -8.36
N SER A 386 11.44 13.61 -9.28
CA SER A 386 10.46 13.88 -10.33
C SER A 386 9.30 12.91 -10.12
N ASN A 387 8.24 13.42 -9.51
CA ASN A 387 7.19 12.60 -8.94
C ASN A 387 5.92 12.62 -9.81
N TYR A 388 5.13 11.57 -9.68
CA TYR A 388 3.82 11.43 -10.30
C TYR A 388 2.78 11.21 -9.20
N LEU A 389 2.01 12.26 -8.86
CA LEU A 389 1.10 12.25 -7.72
C LEU A 389 -0.35 12.42 -8.19
N ARG A 390 -1.22 11.55 -7.73
CA ARG A 390 -2.65 11.54 -8.06
C ARG A 390 -3.49 11.45 -6.79
N GLY A 391 -4.43 12.40 -6.61
CA GLY A 391 -5.42 12.35 -5.51
C GLY A 391 -6.44 11.24 -5.75
N GLU A 392 -6.95 11.17 -6.96
CA GLU A 392 -8.03 10.30 -7.43
C GLU A 392 -9.39 10.81 -6.95
N GLU A 393 -10.26 10.00 -6.29
CA GLU A 393 -11.59 10.44 -5.86
C GLU A 393 -11.56 11.04 -4.45
N GLY A 394 -11.93 12.29 -4.28
CA GLY A 394 -12.04 12.93 -2.97
C GLY A 394 -11.54 14.37 -2.95
N ASN A 395 -11.54 15.00 -1.80
CA ASN A 395 -10.97 16.33 -1.64
C ASN A 395 -9.55 16.19 -1.08
N ASP A 396 -8.57 16.26 -1.96
CA ASP A 396 -7.21 15.83 -1.69
C ASP A 396 -6.25 17.00 -1.45
N SER A 397 -5.14 16.73 -0.79
CA SER A 397 -4.03 17.68 -0.64
C SER A 397 -2.74 17.05 -1.16
N LEU A 398 -2.21 17.57 -2.27
CA LEU A 398 -1.00 17.08 -2.91
C LEU A 398 0.14 18.09 -2.79
N ARG A 399 1.37 17.62 -2.57
CA ARG A 399 2.59 18.41 -2.59
C ARG A 399 3.75 17.67 -3.23
N GLY A 400 4.33 18.24 -4.30
CA GLY A 400 5.40 17.62 -5.10
C GLY A 400 6.79 17.71 -4.46
N GLY A 401 7.12 18.87 -3.86
CA GLY A 401 8.40 19.06 -3.18
C GLY A 401 9.43 19.79 -4.01
N SER A 402 10.53 19.17 -4.35
CA SER A 402 11.54 19.78 -5.22
C SER A 402 11.89 18.90 -6.41
N GLY A 403 12.00 19.48 -7.59
CA GLY A 403 12.26 18.81 -8.86
C GLY A 403 11.05 18.93 -9.77
N PHE A 404 11.03 18.23 -10.88
CA PHE A 404 9.87 18.24 -11.77
C PHE A 404 8.80 17.28 -11.24
N ASP A 405 7.60 17.79 -11.00
CA ASP A 405 6.49 17.01 -10.50
C ASP A 405 5.25 17.09 -11.43
N ASP A 406 4.54 16.00 -11.56
CA ASP A 406 3.28 15.89 -12.30
C ASP A 406 2.17 15.53 -11.30
N LEU A 407 1.40 16.56 -10.90
CA LEU A 407 0.36 16.46 -9.89
C LEU A 407 -1.02 16.65 -10.52
N ASN A 408 -1.98 15.83 -10.08
CA ASN A 408 -3.38 15.98 -10.49
C ASN A 408 -4.31 15.60 -9.33
N GLY A 409 -5.18 16.54 -8.94
CA GLY A 409 -6.22 16.29 -7.95
C GLY A 409 -7.21 15.24 -8.42
N ASN A 410 -7.64 15.33 -9.69
CA ASN A 410 -8.67 14.52 -10.33
C ASN A 410 -10.10 14.96 -9.93
N PRO A 411 -11.08 14.10 -9.55
CA PRO A 411 -12.39 14.57 -9.10
C PRO A 411 -12.43 14.93 -7.63
N GLY A 412 -12.86 16.13 -7.31
CA GLY A 412 -13.03 16.66 -5.96
C GLY A 412 -12.50 18.08 -5.83
N ASN A 413 -12.74 18.71 -4.70
CA ASN A 413 -12.20 20.04 -4.43
C ASN A 413 -10.80 19.90 -3.81
N ASP A 414 -9.78 19.99 -4.64
CA ASP A 414 -8.44 19.63 -4.28
C ASP A 414 -7.57 20.85 -3.92
N THR A 415 -6.49 20.62 -3.21
CA THR A 415 -5.45 21.62 -2.96
C THR A 415 -4.10 21.04 -3.39
N VAL A 416 -3.50 21.62 -4.43
CA VAL A 416 -2.28 21.08 -5.04
C VAL A 416 -1.18 22.11 -5.00
N PHE A 417 0.02 21.71 -4.56
CA PHE A 417 1.24 22.50 -4.50
C PHE A 417 2.32 21.80 -5.34
N GLY A 418 2.83 22.47 -6.38
CA GLY A 418 3.97 22.00 -7.18
C GLY A 418 5.22 21.89 -6.33
N GLY A 419 5.72 23.02 -5.88
CA GLY A 419 6.89 23.13 -5.03
C GLY A 419 8.01 23.92 -5.69
N ASP A 420 9.27 23.49 -5.48
CA ASP A 420 10.41 24.06 -6.20
C ASP A 420 10.64 23.22 -7.47
N GLY A 421 10.44 23.74 -8.64
CA GLY A 421 10.68 22.98 -9.88
C GLY A 421 9.93 23.59 -11.04
N ASN A 422 9.94 22.94 -12.19
CA ASN A 422 9.08 23.33 -13.30
C ASN A 422 7.98 22.26 -13.39
N ASP A 423 6.85 22.51 -12.75
CA ASP A 423 5.88 21.50 -12.39
C ASP A 423 4.64 21.53 -13.32
N TRP A 424 3.95 20.41 -13.39
CA TRP A 424 2.60 20.31 -13.94
C TRP A 424 1.61 20.14 -12.81
N VAL A 425 0.78 21.16 -12.57
CA VAL A 425 -0.20 21.25 -11.50
C VAL A 425 -1.60 21.28 -12.10
N LEU A 426 -2.35 20.20 -11.96
CA LEU A 426 -3.68 20.04 -12.54
C LEU A 426 -4.71 19.88 -11.41
N GLY A 427 -5.81 20.63 -11.47
CA GLY A 427 -6.95 20.48 -10.57
C GLY A 427 -7.76 19.24 -10.93
N GLY A 428 -8.50 19.34 -12.01
CA GLY A 428 -9.28 18.23 -12.51
C GLY A 428 -10.76 18.55 -12.66
N LYS A 429 -11.59 18.11 -11.77
CA LYS A 429 -13.02 18.44 -11.72
C LYS A 429 -13.34 19.02 -10.36
N ASP A 430 -14.41 19.86 -10.36
CA ASP A 430 -14.91 20.58 -9.20
C ASP A 430 -13.98 21.76 -8.84
N ASP A 431 -14.17 22.45 -7.74
CA ASP A 431 -13.53 23.74 -7.45
C ASP A 431 -12.19 23.53 -6.73
N ASP A 432 -11.08 23.79 -7.41
CA ASP A 432 -9.73 23.49 -6.96
C ASP A 432 -8.93 24.71 -6.51
N VAL A 433 -7.85 24.48 -5.74
CA VAL A 433 -6.89 25.46 -5.31
C VAL A 433 -5.48 25.00 -5.68
N LEU A 434 -4.85 25.67 -6.64
CA LEU A 434 -3.61 25.26 -7.27
C LEU A 434 -2.50 26.28 -7.09
N TYR A 435 -1.31 25.84 -6.73
CA TYR A 435 -0.09 26.63 -6.58
C TYR A 435 1.06 25.99 -7.36
N GLY A 436 1.68 26.72 -8.30
CA GLY A 436 2.95 26.34 -8.92
C GLY A 436 4.09 26.44 -7.91
N GLU A 437 4.10 27.49 -7.12
CA GLU A 437 5.12 27.92 -6.15
C GLU A 437 6.38 28.45 -6.83
N GLY A 438 7.36 27.69 -7.19
CA GLY A 438 8.63 28.22 -7.71
C GLY A 438 9.26 27.45 -8.85
N GLY A 439 9.40 28.08 -10.01
CA GLY A 439 9.89 27.53 -11.25
C GLY A 439 9.02 27.99 -12.40
N ASP A 440 9.28 27.55 -13.63
CA ASP A 440 8.42 27.84 -14.76
C ASP A 440 7.35 26.75 -14.88
N ASP A 441 6.14 27.00 -14.34
CA ASP A 441 5.12 26.00 -14.08
C ASP A 441 3.99 25.97 -15.12
N ILE A 442 3.29 24.85 -15.20
CA ILE A 442 2.04 24.68 -15.93
C ILE A 442 0.91 24.41 -14.92
N VAL A 443 -0.01 25.37 -14.77
CA VAL A 443 -1.09 25.30 -13.78
C VAL A 443 -2.43 25.33 -14.51
N TYR A 444 -3.21 24.23 -14.46
CA TYR A 444 -4.50 24.08 -15.15
C TYR A 444 -5.62 23.70 -14.18
N GLY A 445 -6.63 24.58 -14.03
CA GLY A 445 -7.85 24.31 -13.25
C GLY A 445 -8.70 23.19 -13.85
N ASN A 446 -8.97 23.27 -15.13
CA ASN A 446 -9.80 22.38 -15.97
C ASN A 446 -11.31 22.60 -15.78
N LEU A 447 -12.03 21.88 -14.94
CA LEU A 447 -13.48 21.96 -14.73
C LEU A 447 -13.78 22.38 -13.31
N GLY A 448 -14.35 23.52 -13.11
CA GLY A 448 -14.70 24.05 -11.81
C GLY A 448 -14.49 25.54 -11.75
N SER A 449 -14.75 26.16 -10.61
CA SER A 449 -14.38 27.54 -10.37
C SER A 449 -13.09 27.57 -9.53
N ASP A 450 -11.98 27.63 -10.25
CA ASP A 450 -10.68 27.33 -9.71
C ASP A 450 -9.93 28.57 -9.23
N TRP A 451 -9.04 28.37 -8.26
CA TRP A 451 -8.03 29.32 -7.87
C TRP A 451 -6.65 28.80 -8.31
N CYS A 452 -6.02 29.49 -9.25
CA CYS A 452 -4.71 29.14 -9.77
C CYS A 452 -3.70 30.27 -9.49
N ASP A 453 -2.57 29.94 -8.89
CA ASP A 453 -1.46 30.83 -8.59
C ASP A 453 -0.18 30.23 -9.18
N GLY A 454 0.45 30.90 -10.16
CA GLY A 454 1.70 30.45 -10.78
C GLY A 454 2.86 30.49 -9.80
N GLY A 455 3.07 31.63 -9.17
CA GLY A 455 4.11 31.81 -8.18
C GLY A 455 5.32 32.60 -8.68
N ALA A 456 6.48 32.00 -8.65
CA ALA A 456 7.72 32.64 -9.10
C ALA A 456 8.34 31.90 -10.28
N GLY A 457 8.44 32.53 -11.42
CA GLY A 457 8.93 31.96 -12.68
C GLY A 457 8.08 32.43 -13.83
N ASN A 458 8.29 31.90 -15.03
CA ASN A 458 7.47 32.25 -16.18
C ASN A 458 6.43 31.15 -16.41
N ASP A 459 5.24 31.37 -15.88
CA ASP A 459 4.23 30.35 -15.74
C ASP A 459 3.25 30.31 -16.93
N THR A 460 2.66 29.13 -17.14
CA THR A 460 1.53 28.94 -18.05
C THR A 460 0.30 28.55 -17.26
N ILE A 461 -0.69 29.47 -17.17
CA ILE A 461 -1.86 29.30 -16.32
C ILE A 461 -3.13 29.25 -17.18
N ARG A 462 -3.97 28.28 -16.96
CA ARG A 462 -5.29 28.16 -17.58
C ARG A 462 -6.37 27.86 -16.54
N GLY A 463 -7.44 28.65 -16.57
CA GLY A 463 -8.61 28.37 -15.72
C GLY A 463 -9.38 27.15 -16.18
N GLY A 464 -9.92 27.21 -17.39
CA GLY A 464 -10.63 26.09 -17.98
C GLY A 464 -12.11 26.35 -18.23
N GLN A 465 -13.00 25.77 -17.48
CA GLN A 465 -14.44 26.01 -17.59
C GLN A 465 -14.98 26.51 -16.25
N ALA A 466 -15.95 27.42 -16.30
CA ALA A 466 -16.58 28.16 -15.24
C ALA A 466 -15.76 29.43 -14.86
N ASN A 467 -15.97 30.00 -13.67
CA ASN A 467 -15.44 31.31 -13.35
C ASN A 467 -14.23 31.21 -12.43
N ASP A 468 -13.06 31.47 -12.98
CA ASP A 468 -11.78 31.21 -12.33
C ASP A 468 -11.15 32.47 -11.74
N THR A 469 -10.22 32.29 -10.83
CA THR A 469 -9.33 33.33 -10.31
C THR A 469 -7.88 32.92 -10.54
N LEU A 470 -7.20 33.66 -11.42
CA LEU A 470 -5.86 33.32 -11.92
C LEU A 470 -4.86 34.40 -11.52
N ARG A 471 -3.68 33.99 -11.08
CA ARG A 471 -2.57 34.87 -10.71
C ARG A 471 -1.24 34.36 -11.27
N GLY A 472 -0.53 35.20 -12.04
CA GLY A 472 0.84 34.92 -12.48
C GLY A 472 1.84 35.09 -11.35
N GLN A 473 1.77 36.19 -10.63
CA GLN A 473 2.66 36.65 -9.56
C GLN A 473 3.98 37.24 -10.08
N ALA A 474 5.05 36.51 -10.22
CA ALA A 474 6.37 37.06 -10.53
C ALA A 474 7.06 36.32 -11.66
N GLY A 475 7.19 36.96 -12.79
CA GLY A 475 7.79 36.41 -14.02
C GLY A 475 7.05 36.91 -15.25
N ASP A 476 7.45 36.46 -16.42
CA ASP A 476 6.78 36.77 -17.67
C ASP A 476 5.76 35.65 -17.97
N ASP A 477 4.50 35.82 -17.51
CA ASP A 477 3.49 34.77 -17.47
C ASP A 477 2.58 34.74 -18.70
N TRP A 478 2.12 33.55 -19.05
CA TRP A 478 1.04 33.36 -20.02
C TRP A 478 -0.24 32.86 -19.33
N ILE A 479 -1.32 33.66 -19.41
CA ILE A 479 -2.54 33.41 -18.63
C ILE A 479 -3.78 33.42 -19.52
N SER A 480 -4.62 32.39 -19.43
CA SER A 480 -5.92 32.30 -20.09
C SER A 480 -7.02 31.89 -19.08
N GLY A 481 -8.10 32.63 -19.01
CA GLY A 481 -9.30 32.18 -18.26
C GLY A 481 -9.99 31.01 -18.93
N ASP A 482 -9.81 30.89 -20.25
CA ASP A 482 -10.50 29.97 -21.13
C ASP A 482 -12.01 30.26 -21.19
N ARG A 483 -12.89 29.48 -20.60
CA ARG A 483 -14.35 29.69 -20.68
C ARG A 483 -14.94 30.02 -19.33
N GLY A 484 -15.41 31.23 -19.19
CA GLY A 484 -16.03 31.69 -17.95
C GLY A 484 -16.03 33.21 -17.88
N ASP A 485 -16.47 33.73 -16.78
CA ASP A 485 -16.27 35.13 -16.44
C ASP A 485 -15.16 35.21 -15.41
N ASP A 486 -13.90 35.35 -15.87
CA ASP A 486 -12.70 35.09 -15.08
C ASP A 486 -12.10 36.37 -14.48
N THR A 487 -11.40 36.24 -13.36
CA THR A 487 -10.62 37.31 -12.74
C THR A 487 -9.15 36.98 -12.80
N ILE A 488 -8.37 37.81 -13.48
CA ILE A 488 -6.98 37.56 -13.84
C ILE A 488 -6.10 38.67 -13.31
N SER A 489 -4.92 38.30 -12.78
CA SER A 489 -3.83 39.20 -12.40
C SER A 489 -2.52 38.63 -12.95
N GLY A 490 -1.75 39.41 -13.68
CA GLY A 490 -0.40 39.03 -14.16
C GLY A 490 0.61 39.05 -13.03
N GLY A 491 0.66 40.19 -12.30
CA GLY A 491 1.63 40.41 -11.28
C GLY A 491 2.79 41.29 -11.75
N SER A 492 4.01 40.86 -11.51
CA SER A 492 5.22 41.61 -11.94
C SER A 492 5.95 40.87 -13.07
N GLY A 493 6.17 41.56 -14.18
CA GLY A 493 6.83 41.03 -15.36
C GLY A 493 6.15 41.47 -16.65
N ALA A 494 6.44 40.81 -17.74
CA ALA A 494 5.86 41.11 -19.07
C ALA A 494 4.82 40.05 -19.44
N ASP A 495 3.63 40.18 -18.89
CA ASP A 495 2.59 39.15 -18.93
C ASP A 495 1.80 39.12 -20.24
N THR A 496 1.35 37.96 -20.62
CA THR A 496 0.52 37.74 -21.82
C THR A 496 -0.85 37.18 -21.40
N PHE A 497 -1.87 38.01 -21.58
CA PHE A 497 -3.27 37.64 -21.31
C PHE A 497 -3.94 37.15 -22.56
N HIS A 498 -4.28 35.86 -22.62
CA HIS A 498 -4.95 35.24 -23.75
C HIS A 498 -6.45 35.26 -23.59
N SER A 499 -7.18 35.54 -24.70
CA SER A 499 -8.64 35.40 -24.74
C SER A 499 -9.12 35.18 -26.18
N PHE A 500 -10.36 34.71 -26.33
CA PHE A 500 -10.96 34.35 -27.63
C PHE A 500 -12.47 34.66 -27.66
N GLY A 501 -13.09 34.45 -28.82
CA GLY A 501 -14.46 34.92 -29.11
C GLY A 501 -15.55 34.32 -28.20
N GLU A 502 -15.35 33.16 -27.62
CA GLU A 502 -16.33 32.45 -26.77
C GLU A 502 -15.82 32.32 -25.32
N ALA A 503 -14.80 33.09 -24.92
CA ALA A 503 -14.19 33.01 -23.59
C ALA A 503 -15.17 33.37 -22.47
N GLY A 504 -16.02 34.36 -22.67
CA GLY A 504 -16.89 34.93 -21.64
C GLY A 504 -16.52 36.39 -21.38
N ILE A 505 -16.61 36.85 -20.13
CA ILE A 505 -16.27 38.24 -19.73
C ILE A 505 -15.14 38.20 -18.72
N ASP A 506 -13.91 38.32 -19.20
CA ASP A 506 -12.73 38.23 -18.36
C ASP A 506 -12.27 39.62 -17.88
N ARG A 507 -11.71 39.68 -16.71
CA ARG A 507 -11.24 40.91 -16.06
C ARG A 507 -9.76 40.81 -15.66
N VAL A 508 -8.90 41.53 -16.38
CA VAL A 508 -7.50 41.70 -16.01
C VAL A 508 -7.39 42.90 -15.05
N THR A 509 -6.92 42.66 -13.84
CA THR A 509 -7.01 43.63 -12.73
C THR A 509 -5.81 44.53 -12.60
N ASP A 510 -4.68 44.18 -13.19
CA ASP A 510 -3.38 44.87 -13.01
C ASP A 510 -2.59 45.11 -14.30
N PHE A 511 -3.19 45.01 -15.47
CA PHE A 511 -2.53 45.18 -16.78
C PHE A 511 -1.64 46.44 -16.81
N ASN A 512 -0.34 46.25 -17.01
CA ASN A 512 0.66 47.29 -17.00
C ASN A 512 1.54 47.29 -18.29
N ARG A 513 1.14 48.06 -19.27
CA ARG A 513 1.91 48.17 -20.54
C ARG A 513 3.36 48.59 -20.36
N ALA A 514 3.69 49.31 -19.26
CA ALA A 514 5.05 49.75 -19.02
C ALA A 514 5.98 48.64 -18.54
N GLU A 515 5.46 47.57 -17.97
CA GLU A 515 6.18 46.34 -17.60
C GLU A 515 6.34 45.41 -18.83
N GLY A 516 5.50 45.56 -19.84
CA GLY A 516 5.61 44.78 -21.09
C GLY A 516 4.36 43.98 -21.42
N ASP A 517 3.31 44.10 -20.59
CA ASP A 517 2.09 43.32 -20.74
C ASP A 517 1.45 43.41 -22.10
N ARG A 518 0.86 42.32 -22.51
CA ARG A 518 0.22 42.17 -23.82
C ARG A 518 -1.06 41.37 -23.73
N VAL A 519 -1.94 41.58 -24.68
CA VAL A 519 -3.10 40.73 -24.95
C VAL A 519 -2.81 39.87 -26.15
N MET A 520 -3.11 38.59 -26.06
CA MET A 520 -3.05 37.66 -27.21
C MET A 520 -4.46 37.23 -27.59
N LEU A 521 -4.80 37.31 -28.84
CA LEU A 521 -6.08 36.84 -29.41
C LEU A 521 -5.85 35.73 -30.43
N ASP A 522 -6.77 34.79 -30.53
CA ASP A 522 -6.72 33.74 -31.55
C ASP A 522 -6.63 34.33 -32.95
N GLY A 523 -5.85 33.71 -33.83
CA GLY A 523 -5.64 34.13 -35.20
C GLY A 523 -6.96 34.24 -35.97
N GLY A 524 -7.20 35.43 -36.53
CA GLY A 524 -8.43 35.74 -37.28
C GLY A 524 -9.60 36.25 -36.44
N THR A 525 -9.43 36.41 -35.11
CA THR A 525 -10.43 37.02 -34.26
C THR A 525 -10.67 38.47 -34.65
N THR A 526 -11.94 38.85 -34.91
CA THR A 526 -12.35 40.23 -35.06
C THR A 526 -12.62 40.86 -33.70
N TYR A 527 -12.15 42.07 -33.50
CA TYR A 527 -12.36 42.72 -32.19
C TYR A 527 -12.63 44.21 -32.30
N GLN A 528 -13.21 44.78 -31.25
CA GLN A 528 -13.40 46.22 -31.08
C GLN A 528 -12.87 46.64 -29.70
N ILE A 529 -12.19 47.77 -29.63
CA ILE A 529 -11.70 48.35 -28.38
C ILE A 529 -12.55 49.58 -28.04
N THR A 530 -13.05 49.64 -26.82
CA THR A 530 -13.85 50.75 -26.32
C THR A 530 -13.40 51.15 -24.90
N GLN A 531 -13.21 52.45 -24.65
CA GLN A 531 -13.02 52.96 -23.29
C GLN A 531 -14.39 53.06 -22.61
N VAL A 532 -14.60 52.37 -21.48
CA VAL A 532 -15.80 52.43 -20.68
C VAL A 532 -15.45 52.88 -19.24
N GLY A 533 -15.68 54.10 -18.95
CA GLY A 533 -15.21 54.69 -17.66
C GLY A 533 -13.68 54.72 -17.58
N ALA A 534 -13.13 54.06 -16.61
CA ALA A 534 -11.70 53.89 -16.45
C ALA A 534 -11.10 52.69 -17.19
N ASP A 535 -11.95 51.78 -17.68
CA ASP A 535 -11.55 50.48 -18.21
C ASP A 535 -11.47 50.44 -19.73
N ILE A 536 -10.58 49.65 -20.27
CA ILE A 536 -10.59 49.23 -21.70
C ILE A 536 -11.38 47.95 -21.81
N VAL A 537 -12.35 47.92 -22.72
CA VAL A 537 -13.12 46.74 -23.10
C VAL A 537 -12.76 46.32 -24.50
N ILE A 538 -12.23 45.12 -24.65
CA ILE A 538 -11.97 44.47 -25.95
C ILE A 538 -13.13 43.48 -26.16
N THR A 539 -14.01 43.79 -27.13
CA THR A 539 -15.14 42.91 -27.46
C THR A 539 -14.77 42.11 -28.71
N MET A 540 -14.81 40.81 -28.65
CA MET A 540 -14.42 39.89 -29.70
C MET A 540 -15.63 39.38 -30.50
N GLY A 541 -15.38 39.01 -31.76
CA GLY A 541 -16.36 38.33 -32.61
C GLY A 541 -16.69 36.96 -32.02
N GLY A 542 -17.94 36.77 -31.55
CA GLY A 542 -18.35 35.60 -30.79
C GLY A 542 -19.00 36.00 -29.48
N GLY A 543 -18.74 37.23 -29.00
CA GLY A 543 -19.38 37.82 -27.83
C GLY A 543 -18.50 37.87 -26.59
N GLY A 544 -17.34 37.24 -26.58
CA GLY A 544 -16.37 37.33 -25.51
C GLY A 544 -15.82 38.74 -25.28
N GLN A 545 -15.50 39.10 -24.06
CA GLN A 545 -14.93 40.39 -23.67
C GLN A 545 -13.73 40.20 -22.76
N LEU A 546 -12.64 40.95 -23.03
CA LEU A 546 -11.56 41.11 -22.09
C LEU A 546 -11.54 42.55 -21.59
N ILE A 547 -11.66 42.74 -20.29
CA ILE A 547 -11.73 44.04 -19.62
C ILE A 547 -10.41 44.30 -18.91
N LEU A 548 -9.66 45.31 -19.36
CA LEU A 548 -8.47 45.79 -18.66
C LEU A 548 -8.90 46.87 -17.66
N VAL A 549 -8.93 46.53 -16.39
CA VAL A 549 -9.49 47.35 -15.30
C VAL A 549 -8.57 48.54 -15.02
N GLY A 550 -9.12 49.76 -14.99
CA GLY A 550 -8.40 50.97 -14.68
C GLY A 550 -7.38 51.44 -15.71
N VAL A 551 -7.35 50.86 -16.91
CA VAL A 551 -6.38 51.15 -17.96
C VAL A 551 -6.89 52.25 -18.90
N PRO A 552 -6.27 53.45 -18.92
CA PRO A 552 -6.67 54.48 -19.85
C PRO A 552 -6.15 54.18 -21.29
N GLN A 553 -6.94 54.43 -22.30
CA GLN A 553 -6.59 54.18 -23.69
C GLN A 553 -5.28 54.89 -24.10
N THR A 554 -4.93 56.00 -23.43
CA THR A 554 -3.71 56.74 -23.71
C THR A 554 -2.43 56.05 -23.25
N SER A 555 -2.50 55.08 -22.35
CA SER A 555 -1.35 54.29 -21.94
C SER A 555 -1.02 53.14 -22.88
N LEU A 556 -1.97 52.75 -23.75
CA LEU A 556 -1.84 51.65 -24.72
C LEU A 556 -1.12 52.15 -26.00
N THR A 557 0.17 52.05 -26.01
CA THR A 557 1.02 52.46 -27.15
C THR A 557 1.79 51.29 -27.72
N GLY A 558 2.03 51.31 -29.05
CA GLY A 558 2.74 50.23 -29.73
C GLY A 558 1.91 48.95 -29.93
N ASP A 559 2.59 47.84 -30.19
CA ASP A 559 1.97 46.51 -30.45
C ASP A 559 1.69 45.80 -29.14
N TRP A 560 0.56 46.09 -28.51
CA TRP A 560 0.13 45.47 -27.23
C TRP A 560 -0.92 44.36 -27.42
N ILE A 561 -1.46 44.21 -28.64
CA ILE A 561 -2.29 43.08 -29.05
C ILE A 561 -1.50 42.21 -30.02
N LEU A 562 -1.41 40.92 -29.71
CA LEU A 562 -0.79 39.88 -30.52
C LEU A 562 -1.86 38.93 -31.05
N PHE A 563 -1.51 38.15 -32.06
CA PHE A 563 -2.35 37.07 -32.60
C PHE A 563 -1.53 35.77 -32.56
N GLY A 564 -2.08 34.75 -31.91
CA GLY A 564 -1.51 33.41 -31.76
C GLY A 564 -2.16 32.36 -32.65
#